data_0eb5352cf07f4fc4d69dba9fd6a02502
#
_entry.id   0eb5352cf07f4fc4d69dba9fd6a02502
#
_cell.length_a   1.000
_cell.length_b   1.000
_cell.length_c   1.000
_cell.angle_alpha   90.00
_cell.angle_beta   90.00
_cell.angle_gamma   90.00
#
_symmetry.space_group_name_H-M   'P 1'
#
loop_
_entity.id
_entity.type
_entity.pdbx_description
1 polymer ?
#
loop_
_entity_poly.entity_id
_entity_poly.type
_entity_poly.pdbx_seq_one_letter_code
_entity_poly.pdbx_strand_id
1 'polypeptide(L)'
;IRLAMAVDYHSAGTVEFIVDADRNFYFLEMNTRLQVEHPVTELITGLDLVEEMIRVAAGEKLRHQQSDIGINGWAMESRLYAEDPYRNFMPAIGRLSLYRPPEEKHHDDGSLTRNDTGVAEGDTISIYYDPMIAKLCSWADDRSAAIARMCVALDDFVMGGIGHNIPFLSAVMEHDRFLNGDISTAFIDEEYQDGFQGVTPSPNRMRDLGLIIAAAAYKYAQRQSSSPCQDWAIQFVTDNPAQIADANLRCSFDLHQQGTALTADISGYRRWQNKCRSHRDTTGD
;
A
#
# COMPACT_ATOMS: atom_id res chain seq x y z
N ILE A 1 6.89 32.52 9.95
CA ILE A 1 7.11 33.16 11.26
C ILE A 1 6.44 34.54 11.32
N ARG A 2 6.77 35.53 10.42
CA ARG A 2 6.22 36.88 10.49
C ARG A 2 4.69 36.94 10.51
N LEU A 3 4.00 36.10 9.72
CA LEU A 3 2.53 36.01 9.71
C LEU A 3 1.99 35.51 11.06
N ALA A 4 2.55 34.45 11.61
CA ALA A 4 2.16 33.93 12.91
C ALA A 4 2.37 34.96 14.03
N MET A 5 3.51 35.65 14.01
CA MET A 5 3.79 36.74 14.98
C MET A 5 2.81 37.92 14.84
N ALA A 6 2.38 38.25 13.63
CA ALA A 6 1.48 39.38 13.40
C ALA A 6 0.07 39.17 14.00
N VAL A 7 -0.34 37.91 14.23
CA VAL A 7 -1.62 37.54 14.82
C VAL A 7 -1.47 36.90 16.20
N ASP A 8 -0.27 36.98 16.78
CA ASP A 8 0.06 36.39 18.10
C ASP A 8 -0.36 34.92 18.21
N TYR A 9 -0.05 34.15 17.14
CA TYR A 9 -0.43 32.75 17.06
C TYR A 9 0.41 31.87 17.97
N HIS A 10 -0.25 31.02 18.72
CA HIS A 10 0.33 30.01 19.59
C HIS A 10 -0.04 28.61 19.13
N SER A 11 0.80 27.60 19.46
CA SER A 11 0.65 26.20 19.11
C SER A 11 1.18 25.85 17.71
N ALA A 12 0.93 24.63 17.23
CA ALA A 12 1.34 24.19 15.90
C ALA A 12 0.45 24.78 14.81
N GLY A 13 1.03 25.17 13.71
CA GLY A 13 0.32 25.66 12.54
C GLY A 13 1.22 25.64 11.31
N THR A 14 0.60 25.65 10.14
CA THR A 14 1.28 25.65 8.86
C THR A 14 0.80 26.80 7.98
N VAL A 15 1.75 27.56 7.45
CA VAL A 15 1.45 28.59 6.45
C VAL A 15 1.75 27.99 5.07
N GLU A 16 0.74 27.92 4.24
CA GLU A 16 0.80 27.30 2.93
C GLU A 16 1.00 28.33 1.82
N PHE A 17 1.80 27.95 0.83
CA PHE A 17 2.13 28.75 -0.35
C PHE A 17 2.00 27.91 -1.60
N ILE A 18 1.52 28.51 -2.69
CA ILE A 18 1.63 27.98 -4.04
C ILE A 18 2.95 28.47 -4.64
N VAL A 19 3.68 27.60 -5.31
CA VAL A 19 4.94 27.92 -5.98
C VAL A 19 4.82 27.60 -7.45
N ASP A 20 5.12 28.58 -8.32
CA ASP A 20 5.13 28.40 -9.77
C ASP A 20 6.46 27.83 -10.28
N ALA A 21 6.54 27.57 -11.59
CA ALA A 21 7.74 27.03 -12.24
C ALA A 21 8.96 27.98 -12.14
N ASP A 22 8.76 29.28 -12.04
CA ASP A 22 9.80 30.30 -11.86
C ASP A 22 10.22 30.49 -10.40
N ARG A 23 9.68 29.65 -9.49
CA ARG A 23 9.89 29.70 -8.03
C ARG A 23 9.35 30.97 -7.36
N ASN A 24 8.39 31.65 -7.97
CA ASN A 24 7.62 32.64 -7.25
C ASN A 24 6.63 31.94 -6.32
N PHE A 25 6.42 32.48 -5.13
CA PHE A 25 5.53 31.89 -4.14
C PHE A 25 4.42 32.88 -3.74
N TYR A 26 3.23 32.34 -3.60
CA TYR A 26 2.02 33.09 -3.29
C TYR A 26 1.38 32.48 -2.06
N PHE A 27 0.99 33.33 -1.10
CA PHE A 27 0.29 32.90 0.10
C PHE A 27 -1.05 32.25 -0.29
N LEU A 28 -1.32 31.08 0.26
CA LEU A 28 -2.57 30.38 0.07
C LEU A 28 -3.45 30.50 1.32
N GLU A 29 -3.02 29.89 2.43
CA GLU A 29 -3.75 29.89 3.69
C GLU A 29 -2.83 29.64 4.89
N MET A 30 -3.42 29.76 6.09
CA MET A 30 -2.78 29.31 7.32
C MET A 30 -3.70 28.29 8.00
N ASN A 31 -3.20 27.06 8.17
CA ASN A 31 -3.86 26.03 8.95
C ASN A 31 -3.47 26.19 10.41
N THR A 32 -4.42 26.65 11.23
CA THR A 32 -4.20 26.90 12.67
C THR A 32 -4.45 25.64 13.50
N ARG A 33 -3.83 24.56 13.12
CA ARG A 33 -3.94 23.23 13.71
C ARG A 33 -2.72 22.37 13.35
N LEU A 34 -2.58 21.22 13.99
CA LEU A 34 -1.65 20.19 13.55
C LEU A 34 -2.11 19.65 12.18
N GLN A 35 -1.18 19.45 11.28
CA GLN A 35 -1.43 18.83 9.98
C GLN A 35 -1.51 17.29 10.11
N VAL A 36 -2.26 16.66 9.19
CA VAL A 36 -2.37 15.20 9.15
C VAL A 36 -1.00 14.56 8.97
N GLU A 37 -0.17 15.15 8.13
CA GLU A 37 1.19 14.70 7.76
C GLU A 37 2.29 15.07 8.78
N HIS A 38 1.95 15.47 10.01
CA HIS A 38 2.94 15.74 11.07
C HIS A 38 3.94 14.59 11.31
N PRO A 39 3.58 13.29 11.13
CA PRO A 39 4.53 12.21 11.34
C PRO A 39 5.77 12.32 10.46
N VAL A 40 5.67 12.86 9.24
CA VAL A 40 6.82 13.09 8.37
C VAL A 40 7.81 14.05 9.03
N THR A 41 7.30 15.16 9.57
CA THR A 41 8.14 16.14 10.29
C THR A 41 8.73 15.53 11.56
N GLU A 42 7.96 14.79 12.31
CA GLU A 42 8.43 14.12 13.53
C GLU A 42 9.57 13.12 13.24
N LEU A 43 9.41 12.31 12.19
CA LEU A 43 10.40 11.31 11.81
C LEU A 43 11.73 11.92 11.36
N ILE A 44 11.71 13.05 10.63
CA ILE A 44 12.95 13.67 10.14
C ILE A 44 13.59 14.64 11.15
N THR A 45 12.85 15.10 12.16
CA THR A 45 13.40 16.04 13.17
C THR A 45 13.65 15.39 14.52
N GLY A 46 13.01 14.23 14.80
CA GLY A 46 13.07 13.57 16.09
C GLY A 46 12.23 14.25 17.18
N LEU A 47 11.33 15.19 16.78
CA LEU A 47 10.43 15.88 17.70
C LEU A 47 9.08 15.20 17.79
N ASP A 48 8.45 15.23 18.96
CA ASP A 48 7.03 14.90 19.13
C ASP A 48 6.23 16.21 19.15
N LEU A 49 5.60 16.53 18.00
CA LEU A 49 4.84 17.77 17.84
C LEU A 49 3.58 17.79 18.70
N VAL A 50 2.97 16.64 18.97
CA VAL A 50 1.79 16.54 19.83
C VAL A 50 2.18 16.81 21.28
N GLU A 51 3.28 16.25 21.76
CA GLU A 51 3.81 16.56 23.11
C GLU A 51 4.11 18.05 23.25
N GLU A 52 4.79 18.66 22.27
CA GLU A 52 5.10 20.09 22.30
C GLU A 52 3.81 20.95 22.32
N MET A 53 2.77 20.58 21.58
CA MET A 53 1.48 21.26 21.62
C MET A 53 0.84 21.18 23.02
N ILE A 54 0.86 20.03 23.65
CA ILE A 54 0.31 19.84 25.02
C ILE A 54 1.09 20.70 26.01
N ARG A 55 2.42 20.74 25.93
CA ARG A 55 3.27 21.56 26.79
C ARG A 55 3.01 23.07 26.62
N VAL A 56 2.90 23.52 25.37
CA VAL A 56 2.56 24.92 25.07
C VAL A 56 1.17 25.29 25.61
N ALA A 57 0.20 24.38 25.48
CA ALA A 57 -1.14 24.56 26.05
C ALA A 57 -1.12 24.62 27.59
N ALA A 58 -0.18 23.94 28.24
CA ALA A 58 0.06 24.01 29.69
C ALA A 58 0.84 25.28 30.12
N GLY A 59 1.20 26.16 29.18
CA GLY A 59 1.94 27.41 29.43
C GLY A 59 3.46 27.23 29.47
N GLU A 60 3.98 26.08 29.10
CA GLU A 60 5.42 25.85 29.03
C GLU A 60 6.01 26.52 27.77
N LYS A 61 7.27 26.91 27.84
CA LYS A 61 8.02 27.39 26.67
C LYS A 61 8.55 26.19 25.88
N LEU A 62 8.71 26.36 24.57
CA LEU A 62 9.39 25.37 23.73
C LEU A 62 10.77 25.03 24.31
N ARG A 63 11.11 23.75 24.33
CA ARG A 63 12.39 23.23 24.86
C ARG A 63 13.55 23.36 23.87
N HIS A 64 13.23 23.68 22.61
CA HIS A 64 14.15 23.70 21.49
C HIS A 64 14.27 25.11 20.90
N GLN A 65 15.46 25.45 20.46
CA GLN A 65 15.70 26.61 19.61
C GLN A 65 15.65 26.15 18.15
N GLN A 66 15.38 27.08 17.21
CA GLN A 66 15.37 26.73 15.77
C GLN A 66 16.72 26.13 15.29
N SER A 67 17.85 26.53 15.92
CA SER A 67 19.18 26.00 15.61
C SER A 67 19.39 24.55 16.02
N ASP A 68 18.56 24.03 16.95
CA ASP A 68 18.69 22.68 17.48
C ASP A 68 17.96 21.66 16.61
N ILE A 69 17.11 22.16 15.68
CA ILE A 69 16.27 21.33 14.82
C ILE A 69 16.99 21.10 13.50
N GLY A 70 17.44 19.89 13.29
CA GLY A 70 18.02 19.41 12.04
C GLY A 70 17.04 18.51 11.27
N ILE A 71 17.37 18.27 10.01
CA ILE A 71 16.68 17.28 9.18
C ILE A 71 17.59 16.05 9.09
N ASN A 72 17.09 14.89 9.48
CA ASN A 72 17.78 13.62 9.40
C ASN A 72 17.01 12.65 8.53
N GLY A 73 17.63 12.18 7.43
CA GLY A 73 17.05 11.23 6.50
C GLY A 73 15.86 11.78 5.71
N TRP A 74 14.98 10.88 5.33
CA TRP A 74 13.80 11.14 4.52
C TRP A 74 12.61 10.34 5.05
N ALA A 75 11.44 10.96 5.17
CA ALA A 75 10.22 10.26 5.55
C ALA A 75 9.17 10.36 4.45
N MET A 76 8.34 9.34 4.35
CA MET A 76 7.21 9.23 3.43
C MET A 76 5.96 8.85 4.21
N GLU A 77 4.82 9.43 3.86
CA GLU A 77 3.52 9.07 4.42
C GLU A 77 2.59 8.61 3.30
N SER A 78 1.89 7.52 3.53
CA SER A 78 0.75 7.04 2.75
C SER A 78 -0.50 7.07 3.63
N ARG A 79 -1.51 7.81 3.20
CA ARG A 79 -2.82 7.82 3.87
C ARG A 79 -3.68 6.69 3.33
N LEU A 80 -4.00 5.74 4.19
CA LEU A 80 -4.86 4.61 3.85
C LEU A 80 -6.31 5.02 4.06
N TYR A 81 -7.07 4.96 2.97
CA TYR A 81 -8.49 5.33 2.95
C TYR A 81 -9.37 4.14 2.61
N ALA A 82 -10.55 4.10 3.21
CA ALA A 82 -11.64 3.22 2.80
C ALA A 82 -12.30 3.77 1.53
N GLU A 83 -11.57 3.72 0.43
CA GLU A 83 -11.96 4.19 -0.90
C GLU A 83 -11.54 3.17 -1.95
N ASP A 84 -12.43 2.90 -2.90
CA ASP A 84 -12.18 1.95 -3.98
C ASP A 84 -11.55 2.66 -5.19
N PRO A 85 -10.25 2.49 -5.44
CA PRO A 85 -9.56 3.17 -6.54
C PRO A 85 -10.05 2.70 -7.91
N TYR A 86 -10.57 1.47 -8.02
CA TYR A 86 -11.15 0.93 -9.27
C TYR A 86 -12.52 1.52 -9.60
N ARG A 87 -13.14 2.22 -8.65
CA ARG A 87 -14.42 2.89 -8.77
C ARG A 87 -14.30 4.39 -8.55
N ASN A 88 -13.23 4.96 -9.08
CA ASN A 88 -12.94 6.39 -8.98
C ASN A 88 -12.94 6.91 -7.53
N PHE A 89 -12.28 6.15 -6.64
CA PHE A 89 -12.13 6.47 -5.21
C PHE A 89 -13.46 6.68 -4.48
N MET A 90 -14.51 5.96 -4.90
CA MET A 90 -15.75 5.97 -4.15
C MET A 90 -15.55 5.45 -2.72
N PRO A 91 -16.13 6.12 -1.69
CA PRO A 91 -16.06 5.64 -0.32
C PRO A 91 -16.59 4.21 -0.18
N ALA A 92 -15.81 3.36 0.48
CA ALA A 92 -16.13 1.97 0.73
C ALA A 92 -16.48 1.78 2.21
N ILE A 93 -17.75 2.05 2.54
CA ILE A 93 -18.28 1.89 3.89
C ILE A 93 -18.47 0.40 4.23
N GLY A 94 -18.34 0.05 5.49
CA GLY A 94 -18.57 -1.31 5.95
C GLY A 94 -17.72 -1.69 7.14
N ARG A 95 -17.75 -2.98 7.46
CA ARG A 95 -17.01 -3.53 8.58
C ARG A 95 -15.62 -4.00 8.13
N LEU A 96 -14.61 -3.56 8.85
CA LEU A 96 -13.23 -3.97 8.70
C LEU A 96 -13.06 -5.40 9.29
N SER A 97 -13.28 -6.42 8.45
CA SER A 97 -13.28 -7.82 8.90
C SER A 97 -11.90 -8.40 9.13
N LEU A 98 -10.88 -7.76 8.57
CA LEU A 98 -9.47 -8.11 8.72
C LEU A 98 -8.64 -6.84 8.72
N TYR A 99 -7.82 -6.66 9.76
CA TYR A 99 -6.92 -5.52 9.90
C TYR A 99 -5.61 -5.96 10.54
N ARG A 100 -4.57 -6.08 9.73
CA ARG A 100 -3.22 -6.46 10.17
C ARG A 100 -2.23 -5.50 9.57
N PRO A 101 -1.89 -4.41 10.29
CA PRO A 101 -0.85 -3.48 9.86
C PRO A 101 0.52 -4.13 9.92
N PRO A 102 1.51 -3.58 9.19
CA PRO A 102 2.90 -3.97 9.37
C PRO A 102 3.38 -3.70 10.79
N GLU A 103 4.40 -4.41 11.20
CA GLU A 103 5.03 -4.18 12.52
C GLU A 103 5.71 -2.81 12.55
N GLU A 104 5.36 -2.01 13.56
CA GLU A 104 6.03 -0.74 13.82
C GLU A 104 7.38 -0.99 14.47
N LYS A 105 8.46 -0.67 13.77
CA LYS A 105 9.80 -0.89 14.28
C LYS A 105 10.90 -0.15 13.50
N HIS A 106 12.05 -0.07 14.15
CA HIS A 106 13.32 0.13 13.46
C HIS A 106 13.78 -1.20 12.87
N HIS A 107 14.09 -1.20 11.59
CA HIS A 107 14.56 -2.39 10.86
C HIS A 107 16.09 -2.49 10.93
N ASP A 108 16.63 -3.70 10.63
CA ASP A 108 18.06 -3.96 10.66
C ASP A 108 18.86 -3.14 9.64
N ASP A 109 18.21 -2.67 8.57
CA ASP A 109 18.77 -1.78 7.55
C ASP A 109 18.77 -0.29 7.96
N GLY A 110 18.37 0.01 9.20
CA GLY A 110 18.28 1.36 9.76
C GLY A 110 16.98 2.09 9.42
N SER A 111 16.15 1.57 8.50
CA SER A 111 14.86 2.17 8.18
C SER A 111 13.83 2.00 9.30
N LEU A 112 12.73 2.76 9.23
CA LEU A 112 11.66 2.70 10.22
C LEU A 112 10.29 2.59 9.54
N THR A 113 9.39 1.83 10.16
CA THR A 113 7.96 1.79 9.85
C THR A 113 7.15 2.26 11.05
N ARG A 114 6.22 3.20 10.81
CA ARG A 114 5.25 3.72 11.79
C ARG A 114 3.84 3.65 11.21
N ASN A 115 2.84 3.31 12.02
CA ASN A 115 1.45 3.26 11.60
C ASN A 115 0.54 3.94 12.62
N ASP A 116 0.11 5.16 12.32
CA ASP A 116 -0.86 5.88 13.15
C ASP A 116 -2.28 5.48 12.70
N THR A 117 -3.02 4.79 13.54
CA THR A 117 -4.36 4.29 13.23
C THR A 117 -5.40 4.73 14.25
N GLY A 118 -6.63 4.96 13.77
CA GLY A 118 -7.80 5.24 14.61
C GLY A 118 -8.81 4.10 14.63
N VAL A 119 -8.49 2.94 14.02
CA VAL A 119 -9.40 1.80 13.87
C VAL A 119 -8.73 0.49 14.26
N ALA A 120 -9.55 -0.51 14.56
CA ALA A 120 -9.13 -1.87 14.85
C ALA A 120 -9.95 -2.88 14.01
N GLU A 121 -9.48 -4.13 13.98
CA GLU A 121 -10.24 -5.22 13.36
C GLU A 121 -11.62 -5.34 14.01
N GLY A 122 -12.64 -5.35 13.18
CA GLY A 122 -14.03 -5.41 13.61
C GLY A 122 -14.77 -4.07 13.64
N ASP A 123 -14.06 -2.94 13.55
CA ASP A 123 -14.66 -1.62 13.50
C ASP A 123 -15.44 -1.39 12.19
N THR A 124 -16.34 -0.42 12.22
CA THR A 124 -17.16 -0.05 11.07
C THR A 124 -16.77 1.35 10.59
N ILE A 125 -16.39 1.44 9.32
CA ILE A 125 -16.12 2.73 8.66
C ILE A 125 -17.44 3.39 8.29
N SER A 126 -17.63 4.61 8.77
CA SER A 126 -18.86 5.42 8.65
C SER A 126 -18.75 6.37 7.46
N ILE A 127 -19.92 6.69 6.87
CA ILE A 127 -20.05 7.75 5.85
C ILE A 127 -20.03 9.17 6.43
N TYR A 128 -20.17 9.30 7.76
CA TYR A 128 -20.33 10.61 8.41
C TYR A 128 -19.02 11.27 8.78
N TYR A 129 -17.91 10.56 8.61
CA TYR A 129 -16.57 11.03 8.93
C TYR A 129 -15.62 10.76 7.76
N ASP A 130 -14.43 11.34 7.83
CA ASP A 130 -13.34 11.06 6.91
C ASP A 130 -13.07 9.53 6.88
N PRO A 131 -13.06 8.89 5.71
CA PRO A 131 -12.85 7.45 5.59
C PRO A 131 -11.37 7.04 5.79
N MET A 132 -10.52 7.89 6.35
CA MET A 132 -9.13 7.58 6.64
C MET A 132 -9.03 6.48 7.70
N ILE A 133 -8.33 5.41 7.36
CA ILE A 133 -8.12 4.23 8.20
C ILE A 133 -6.84 4.39 9.01
N ALA A 134 -5.76 4.75 8.34
CA ALA A 134 -4.46 4.88 8.95
C ALA A 134 -3.53 5.81 8.15
N LYS A 135 -2.47 6.27 8.82
CA LYS A 135 -1.32 6.90 8.20
C LYS A 135 -0.13 5.95 8.33
N LEU A 136 0.26 5.35 7.23
CA LEU A 136 1.44 4.52 7.18
C LEU A 136 2.63 5.39 6.81
N CYS A 137 3.66 5.39 7.65
CA CYS A 137 4.85 6.19 7.46
C CYS A 137 6.10 5.31 7.41
N SER A 138 7.02 5.68 6.55
CA SER A 138 8.35 5.12 6.48
C SER A 138 9.42 6.20 6.63
N TRP A 139 10.55 5.84 7.21
CA TRP A 139 11.74 6.68 7.28
C TRP A 139 12.98 5.87 6.89
N ALA A 140 13.92 6.52 6.21
CA ALA A 140 15.23 5.98 5.89
C ALA A 140 16.24 7.12 5.65
N ASP A 141 17.51 6.79 5.39
CA ASP A 141 18.58 7.75 5.20
C ASP A 141 18.37 8.65 3.98
N ASP A 142 17.68 8.14 2.96
CA ASP A 142 17.37 8.89 1.73
C ASP A 142 15.97 8.59 1.19
N ARG A 143 15.56 9.36 0.17
CA ARG A 143 14.23 9.24 -0.44
C ARG A 143 13.98 7.88 -1.07
N SER A 144 14.96 7.31 -1.76
CA SER A 144 14.81 6.02 -2.46
C SER A 144 14.64 4.89 -1.46
N ALA A 145 15.42 4.90 -0.38
CA ALA A 145 15.30 3.93 0.70
C ALA A 145 13.97 4.07 1.46
N ALA A 146 13.50 5.30 1.70
CA ALA A 146 12.20 5.54 2.34
C ALA A 146 11.04 5.03 1.47
N ILE A 147 11.09 5.22 0.13
CA ILE A 147 10.11 4.66 -0.80
C ILE A 147 10.16 3.13 -0.79
N ALA A 148 11.36 2.54 -0.87
CA ALA A 148 11.50 1.08 -0.82
C ALA A 148 10.92 0.49 0.48
N ARG A 149 11.14 1.14 1.63
CA ARG A 149 10.53 0.76 2.90
C ARG A 149 9.01 0.90 2.88
N MET A 150 8.47 1.97 2.27
CA MET A 150 7.02 2.15 2.11
C MET A 150 6.41 1.04 1.25
N CYS A 151 7.04 0.65 0.14
CA CYS A 151 6.56 -0.46 -0.69
C CYS A 151 6.42 -1.75 0.13
N VAL A 152 7.45 -2.12 0.90
CA VAL A 152 7.40 -3.30 1.77
C VAL A 152 6.31 -3.16 2.84
N ALA A 153 6.16 -1.98 3.45
CA ALA A 153 5.15 -1.77 4.48
C ALA A 153 3.72 -1.84 3.91
N LEU A 154 3.49 -1.36 2.68
CA LEU A 154 2.20 -1.50 1.98
C LEU A 154 1.91 -2.97 1.62
N ASP A 155 2.92 -3.73 1.20
CA ASP A 155 2.78 -5.17 0.89
C ASP A 155 2.48 -6.00 2.15
N ASP A 156 3.03 -5.63 3.30
CA ASP A 156 2.80 -6.28 4.59
C ASP A 156 1.43 -5.91 5.20
N PHE A 157 0.77 -4.86 4.69
CA PHE A 157 -0.50 -4.40 5.22
C PHE A 157 -1.67 -5.24 4.70
N VAL A 158 -2.27 -6.04 5.57
CA VAL A 158 -3.40 -6.90 5.21
C VAL A 158 -4.70 -6.32 5.74
N MET A 159 -5.58 -5.97 4.81
CA MET A 159 -6.90 -5.39 5.10
C MET A 159 -7.99 -6.10 4.30
N GLY A 160 -9.16 -6.28 4.91
CA GLY A 160 -10.29 -6.94 4.26
C GLY A 160 -11.64 -6.55 4.85
N GLY A 161 -12.69 -6.81 4.06
CA GLY A 161 -14.08 -6.47 4.40
C GLY A 161 -14.60 -5.21 3.73
N ILE A 162 -13.70 -4.32 3.31
CA ILE A 162 -14.02 -3.07 2.61
C ILE A 162 -13.03 -2.84 1.46
N GLY A 163 -13.41 -2.03 0.48
CA GLY A 163 -12.47 -1.49 -0.50
C GLY A 163 -11.49 -0.51 0.15
N HIS A 164 -10.26 -0.45 -0.34
CA HIS A 164 -9.22 0.44 0.18
C HIS A 164 -8.24 0.84 -0.92
N ASN A 165 -7.53 1.94 -0.72
CA ASN A 165 -6.64 2.54 -1.72
C ASN A 165 -5.21 1.97 -1.74
N ILE A 166 -4.87 0.96 -0.96
CA ILE A 166 -3.51 0.36 -0.92
C ILE A 166 -3.00 -0.02 -2.32
N PRO A 167 -3.78 -0.66 -3.22
CA PRO A 167 -3.30 -1.00 -4.56
C PRO A 167 -2.86 0.22 -5.38
N PHE A 168 -3.55 1.34 -5.22
CA PHE A 168 -3.19 2.60 -5.87
C PHE A 168 -1.94 3.21 -5.25
N LEU A 169 -1.83 3.22 -3.92
CA LEU A 169 -0.63 3.72 -3.23
C LEU A 169 0.63 2.94 -3.62
N SER A 170 0.54 1.61 -3.70
CA SER A 170 1.65 0.76 -4.17
C SER A 170 2.03 1.10 -5.62
N ALA A 171 1.04 1.30 -6.50
CA ALA A 171 1.30 1.69 -7.88
C ALA A 171 2.00 3.05 -7.99
N VAL A 172 1.62 4.01 -7.16
CA VAL A 172 2.27 5.35 -7.12
C VAL A 172 3.71 5.22 -6.63
N MET A 173 3.97 4.44 -5.58
CA MET A 173 5.33 4.25 -5.04
C MET A 173 6.29 3.60 -6.04
N GLU A 174 5.77 2.75 -6.94
CA GLU A 174 6.55 2.07 -7.99
C GLU A 174 6.59 2.88 -9.32
N HIS A 175 5.88 4.00 -9.42
CA HIS A 175 5.78 4.78 -10.67
C HIS A 175 7.08 5.54 -10.97
N ASP A 176 7.60 5.44 -12.21
CA ASP A 176 8.88 6.04 -12.60
C ASP A 176 8.96 7.55 -12.34
N ARG A 177 7.90 8.30 -12.66
CA ARG A 177 7.86 9.75 -12.37
C ARG A 177 7.93 10.03 -10.86
N PHE A 178 7.23 9.22 -10.06
CA PHE A 178 7.28 9.36 -8.60
C PHE A 178 8.67 9.02 -8.05
N LEU A 179 9.27 7.94 -8.52
CA LEU A 179 10.64 7.54 -8.15
C LEU A 179 11.66 8.62 -8.49
N ASN A 180 11.53 9.23 -9.67
CA ASN A 180 12.43 10.28 -10.14
C ASN A 180 12.13 11.67 -9.56
N GLY A 181 11.02 11.84 -8.83
CA GLY A 181 10.58 13.13 -8.28
C GLY A 181 9.99 14.08 -9.32
N ASP A 182 9.64 13.58 -10.51
CA ASP A 182 8.95 14.34 -11.58
C ASP A 182 7.44 14.33 -11.34
N ILE A 183 7.02 15.01 -10.28
CA ILE A 183 5.64 15.07 -9.81
C ILE A 183 5.13 16.49 -9.75
N SER A 184 3.85 16.65 -10.07
CA SER A 184 3.10 17.90 -9.94
C SER A 184 1.72 17.62 -9.34
N THR A 185 0.95 18.65 -9.07
CA THR A 185 -0.46 18.50 -8.64
C THR A 185 -1.34 17.83 -9.69
N ALA A 186 -0.91 17.80 -10.95
CA ALA A 186 -1.60 17.14 -12.05
C ALA A 186 -1.19 15.67 -12.27
N PHE A 187 -0.24 15.15 -11.48
CA PHE A 187 0.33 13.81 -11.68
C PHE A 187 -0.73 12.71 -11.83
N ILE A 188 -1.75 12.70 -10.97
CA ILE A 188 -2.80 11.67 -11.01
C ILE A 188 -3.65 11.81 -12.28
N ASP A 189 -4.05 13.03 -12.64
CA ASP A 189 -4.86 13.29 -13.83
C ASP A 189 -4.09 12.97 -15.12
N GLU A 190 -2.78 13.16 -15.14
CA GLU A 190 -1.92 12.87 -16.29
C GLU A 190 -1.67 11.39 -16.48
N GLU A 191 -1.40 10.64 -15.40
CA GLU A 191 -1.01 9.22 -15.46
C GLU A 191 -2.22 8.26 -15.41
N TYR A 192 -3.34 8.68 -14.85
CA TYR A 192 -4.54 7.86 -14.65
C TYR A 192 -5.78 8.50 -15.29
N GLN A 193 -5.68 8.95 -16.55
CA GLN A 193 -6.74 9.67 -17.28
C GLN A 193 -8.08 8.91 -17.34
N ASP A 194 -8.02 7.58 -17.45
CA ASP A 194 -9.20 6.70 -17.45
C ASP A 194 -9.53 6.12 -16.06
N GLY A 195 -8.95 6.73 -15.00
CA GLY A 195 -9.00 6.21 -13.65
C GLY A 195 -8.01 5.05 -13.42
N PHE A 196 -7.87 4.62 -12.18
CA PHE A 196 -6.96 3.55 -11.82
C PHE A 196 -7.51 2.19 -12.27
N GLN A 197 -6.75 1.48 -13.11
CA GLN A 197 -7.12 0.17 -13.64
C GLN A 197 -6.27 -0.98 -13.06
N GLY A 198 -5.47 -0.67 -12.03
CA GLY A 198 -4.48 -1.59 -11.48
C GLY A 198 -3.15 -1.55 -12.26
N VAL A 199 -2.20 -2.32 -11.76
CA VAL A 199 -0.88 -2.48 -12.41
C VAL A 199 -0.90 -3.78 -13.22
N THR A 200 -0.53 -3.70 -14.49
CA THR A 200 -0.35 -4.89 -15.33
C THR A 200 0.94 -5.60 -14.93
N PRO A 201 0.88 -6.80 -14.33
CA PRO A 201 2.08 -7.51 -13.94
C PRO A 201 2.93 -7.90 -15.15
N SER A 202 4.25 -7.86 -15.00
CA SER A 202 5.13 -8.38 -16.03
C SER A 202 4.88 -9.88 -16.26
N PRO A 203 5.20 -10.44 -17.46
CA PRO A 203 5.03 -11.86 -17.74
C PRO A 203 5.72 -12.78 -16.72
N ASN A 204 6.87 -12.36 -16.18
CA ASN A 204 7.57 -13.10 -15.13
C ASN A 204 6.82 -13.06 -13.80
N ARG A 205 6.32 -11.90 -13.37
CA ARG A 205 5.48 -11.77 -12.16
C ARG A 205 4.18 -12.57 -12.29
N MET A 206 3.54 -12.57 -13.46
CA MET A 206 2.36 -13.41 -13.72
C MET A 206 2.65 -14.89 -13.57
N ARG A 207 3.79 -15.34 -14.09
CA ARG A 207 4.25 -16.73 -13.92
C ARG A 207 4.44 -17.07 -12.43
N ASP A 208 5.14 -16.23 -11.68
CA ASP A 208 5.46 -16.48 -10.29
C ASP A 208 4.19 -16.46 -9.41
N LEU A 209 3.25 -15.54 -9.65
CA LEU A 209 1.93 -15.54 -9.02
C LEU A 209 1.17 -16.83 -9.34
N GLY A 210 1.17 -17.27 -10.60
CA GLY A 210 0.57 -18.52 -11.02
C GLY A 210 1.13 -19.72 -10.26
N LEU A 211 2.45 -19.79 -10.09
CA LEU A 211 3.11 -20.85 -9.32
C LEU A 211 2.70 -20.82 -7.84
N ILE A 212 2.65 -19.66 -7.22
CA ILE A 212 2.24 -19.49 -5.81
C ILE A 212 0.80 -19.96 -5.61
N ILE A 213 -0.12 -19.52 -6.47
CA ILE A 213 -1.53 -19.90 -6.38
C ILE A 213 -1.70 -21.41 -6.64
N ALA A 214 -0.98 -21.95 -7.62
CA ALA A 214 -0.99 -23.40 -7.90
C ALA A 214 -0.50 -24.21 -6.69
N ALA A 215 0.60 -23.80 -6.08
CA ALA A 215 1.13 -24.47 -4.88
C ALA A 215 0.15 -24.37 -3.69
N ALA A 216 -0.50 -23.23 -3.50
CA ALA A 216 -1.49 -23.03 -2.45
C ALA A 216 -2.72 -23.93 -2.67
N ALA A 217 -3.25 -23.95 -3.90
CA ALA A 217 -4.38 -24.80 -4.27
C ALA A 217 -4.07 -26.30 -4.10
N TYR A 218 -2.88 -26.72 -4.50
CA TYR A 218 -2.41 -28.10 -4.29
C TYR A 218 -2.36 -28.47 -2.81
N LYS A 219 -1.75 -27.63 -1.96
CA LYS A 219 -1.73 -27.86 -0.51
C LYS A 219 -3.12 -27.90 0.12
N TYR A 220 -4.02 -27.04 -0.35
CA TYR A 220 -5.40 -27.02 0.11
C TYR A 220 -6.12 -28.32 -0.24
N ALA A 221 -5.98 -28.79 -1.48
CA ALA A 221 -6.58 -30.03 -1.93
C ALA A 221 -6.01 -31.27 -1.23
N GLN A 222 -4.70 -31.29 -0.95
CA GLN A 222 -4.10 -32.37 -0.15
C GLN A 222 -4.69 -32.47 1.25
N ARG A 223 -5.08 -31.34 1.88
CA ARG A 223 -5.72 -31.36 3.20
C ARG A 223 -7.15 -31.90 3.18
N GLN A 224 -7.82 -31.84 2.03
CA GLN A 224 -9.20 -32.32 1.87
C GLN A 224 -9.30 -33.75 1.34
N SER A 225 -8.22 -34.30 0.79
CA SER A 225 -8.22 -35.63 0.18
C SER A 225 -7.57 -36.64 1.11
N SER A 226 -8.21 -37.79 1.28
CA SER A 226 -7.63 -38.94 1.99
C SER A 226 -6.65 -39.74 1.13
N SER A 227 -6.52 -39.43 -0.17
CA SER A 227 -5.58 -40.04 -1.10
C SER A 227 -4.72 -38.97 -1.75
N PRO A 228 -3.39 -39.12 -1.78
CA PRO A 228 -2.53 -38.15 -2.45
C PRO A 228 -2.81 -38.21 -3.96
N CYS A 229 -3.23 -37.08 -4.51
CA CYS A 229 -3.28 -36.91 -5.96
C CYS A 229 -1.85 -36.58 -6.42
N GLN A 230 -1.32 -37.33 -7.39
CA GLN A 230 0.08 -37.20 -7.80
C GLN A 230 0.30 -36.07 -8.83
N ASP A 231 -0.73 -35.78 -9.63
CA ASP A 231 -0.66 -34.78 -10.71
C ASP A 231 -1.85 -33.83 -10.65
N TRP A 232 -1.56 -32.53 -10.74
CA TRP A 232 -2.56 -31.46 -10.77
C TRP A 232 -2.28 -30.50 -11.91
N ALA A 233 -3.32 -30.18 -12.67
CA ALA A 233 -3.29 -29.07 -13.61
C ALA A 233 -4.19 -27.94 -13.09
N ILE A 234 -3.65 -26.75 -12.93
CA ILE A 234 -4.36 -25.56 -12.48
C ILE A 234 -4.35 -24.54 -13.60
N GLN A 235 -5.54 -24.09 -13.97
CA GLN A 235 -5.72 -23.07 -14.98
C GLN A 235 -6.22 -21.80 -14.32
N PHE A 236 -5.54 -20.67 -14.58
CA PHE A 236 -6.01 -19.34 -14.23
C PHE A 236 -6.74 -18.74 -15.42
N VAL A 237 -7.95 -18.26 -15.17
CA VAL A 237 -8.73 -17.47 -16.12
C VAL A 237 -8.96 -16.12 -15.48
N THR A 238 -8.58 -15.05 -16.15
CA THR A 238 -8.94 -13.69 -15.71
C THR A 238 -10.11 -13.23 -16.54
N ASP A 239 -11.11 -12.67 -15.89
CA ASP A 239 -12.31 -12.12 -16.52
C ASP A 239 -12.07 -10.71 -17.08
N ASN A 240 -10.92 -10.11 -16.80
CA ASN A 240 -10.54 -8.80 -17.32
C ASN A 240 -9.33 -8.90 -18.27
N PRO A 241 -9.57 -9.05 -19.59
CA PRO A 241 -8.51 -9.17 -20.58
C PRO A 241 -7.65 -7.90 -20.73
N ALA A 242 -8.09 -6.74 -20.22
CA ALA A 242 -7.32 -5.50 -20.27
C ALA A 242 -6.19 -5.48 -19.21
N GLN A 243 -6.25 -6.31 -18.18
CA GLN A 243 -5.20 -6.45 -17.18
C GLN A 243 -4.03 -7.34 -17.61
N ILE A 244 -4.13 -7.98 -18.78
CA ILE A 244 -3.05 -8.78 -19.35
C ILE A 244 -2.79 -8.21 -20.73
N ALA A 245 -1.59 -7.64 -20.94
CA ALA A 245 -1.16 -7.05 -22.19
C ALA A 245 -1.23 -8.02 -23.41
N ASP A 246 -1.52 -9.29 -23.16
CA ASP A 246 -1.79 -10.31 -24.15
C ASP A 246 -2.98 -11.15 -23.68
N ALA A 247 -4.18 -10.84 -24.18
CA ALA A 247 -5.45 -11.47 -23.82
C ALA A 247 -5.51 -13.00 -24.07
N ASN A 248 -4.43 -13.56 -24.60
CA ASN A 248 -4.26 -14.99 -24.87
C ASN A 248 -3.36 -15.72 -23.87
N LEU A 249 -2.87 -15.02 -22.82
CA LEU A 249 -1.95 -15.62 -21.85
C LEU A 249 -2.73 -16.54 -20.90
N ARG A 250 -2.86 -17.79 -21.29
CA ARG A 250 -3.35 -18.89 -20.44
C ARG A 250 -2.17 -19.76 -20.09
N CYS A 251 -1.74 -19.73 -18.83
CA CYS A 251 -0.69 -20.62 -18.37
C CYS A 251 -1.33 -21.84 -17.70
N SER A 252 -0.99 -23.05 -18.16
CA SER A 252 -1.25 -24.28 -17.43
C SER A 252 0.02 -24.66 -16.66
N PHE A 253 -0.16 -25.04 -15.41
CA PHE A 253 0.92 -25.49 -14.54
C PHE A 253 0.71 -26.95 -14.20
N ASP A 254 1.68 -27.80 -14.51
CA ASP A 254 1.72 -29.17 -14.05
C ASP A 254 2.62 -29.23 -12.82
N LEU A 255 2.04 -29.63 -11.69
CA LEU A 255 2.74 -29.74 -10.42
C LEU A 255 3.10 -31.20 -10.16
N HIS A 256 4.39 -31.47 -10.05
CA HIS A 256 4.92 -32.78 -9.71
C HIS A 256 5.53 -32.77 -8.32
N GLN A 257 5.14 -33.72 -7.49
CA GLN A 257 5.75 -33.88 -6.18
C GLN A 257 6.78 -35.02 -6.23
N GLN A 258 8.04 -34.67 -5.98
CA GLN A 258 9.12 -35.66 -5.75
C GLN A 258 9.65 -35.50 -4.32
N GLY A 259 9.22 -36.38 -3.42
CA GLY A 259 9.56 -36.28 -2.01
C GLY A 259 8.97 -35.05 -1.34
N THR A 260 9.83 -34.16 -0.82
CA THR A 260 9.45 -32.86 -0.24
C THR A 260 9.52 -31.70 -1.22
N ALA A 261 10.06 -31.90 -2.41
CA ALA A 261 10.20 -30.90 -3.44
C ALA A 261 8.93 -30.83 -4.32
N LEU A 262 8.44 -29.62 -4.56
CA LEU A 262 7.39 -29.33 -5.53
C LEU A 262 8.05 -28.69 -6.74
N THR A 263 7.94 -29.33 -7.90
CA THR A 263 8.38 -28.77 -9.18
C THR A 263 7.17 -28.41 -10.01
N ALA A 264 7.25 -27.31 -10.75
CA ALA A 264 6.18 -26.89 -11.62
C ALA A 264 6.74 -26.70 -13.04
N ASP A 265 6.13 -27.38 -14.00
CA ASP A 265 6.41 -27.19 -15.41
C ASP A 265 5.31 -26.31 -16.03
N ILE A 266 5.73 -25.32 -16.81
CA ILE A 266 4.84 -24.41 -17.53
C ILE A 266 4.78 -24.88 -18.99
N SER A 267 3.70 -25.50 -19.37
CA SER A 267 3.48 -25.90 -20.76
C SER A 267 2.37 -25.06 -21.41
N GLY A 268 2.76 -24.39 -22.46
CA GLY A 268 2.02 -23.72 -23.55
C GLY A 268 0.53 -23.43 -23.45
N TYR A 269 0.14 -22.37 -24.14
CA TYR A 269 -1.18 -21.80 -24.26
C TYR A 269 -2.22 -22.75 -24.86
N ARG A 270 -3.22 -23.23 -24.08
CA ARG A 270 -4.40 -23.90 -24.61
C ARG A 270 -5.67 -23.57 -23.80
N ARG A 271 -6.82 -23.56 -24.50
CA ARG A 271 -8.16 -23.41 -23.93
C ARG A 271 -8.52 -24.71 -23.18
N TRP A 272 -8.65 -24.64 -21.85
CA TRP A 272 -9.06 -25.79 -21.05
C TRP A 272 -10.46 -25.61 -20.49
N GLN A 273 -11.23 -26.69 -20.55
CA GLN A 273 -12.45 -26.83 -19.74
C GLN A 273 -12.10 -27.60 -18.46
N ASN A 274 -12.62 -27.13 -17.32
CA ASN A 274 -12.47 -27.81 -16.03
C ASN A 274 -12.83 -29.30 -16.14
N LYS A 275 -11.87 -30.18 -16.03
CA LYS A 275 -12.11 -31.60 -15.76
C LYS A 275 -11.14 -32.05 -14.68
N CYS A 276 -11.62 -32.05 -13.41
CA CYS A 276 -11.12 -33.04 -12.45
C CYS A 276 -11.44 -34.43 -13.02
N ARG A 277 -10.48 -35.12 -13.59
CA ARG A 277 -10.64 -36.56 -13.80
C ARG A 277 -10.35 -37.24 -12.48
N SER A 278 -11.40 -37.52 -11.71
CA SER A 278 -11.34 -38.63 -10.78
C SER A 278 -11.23 -39.91 -11.63
N HIS A 279 -10.10 -40.59 -11.59
CA HIS A 279 -10.07 -41.99 -11.97
C HIS A 279 -10.99 -42.72 -10.98
N ARG A 280 -12.26 -42.98 -11.36
CA ARG A 280 -12.99 -44.09 -10.81
C ARG A 280 -12.48 -45.34 -11.54
N ASP A 281 -11.86 -46.22 -10.78
CA ASP A 281 -11.63 -47.56 -11.19
C ASP A 281 -12.94 -48.17 -11.73
N THR A 282 -12.96 -48.49 -12.99
CA THR A 282 -13.89 -49.45 -13.54
C THR A 282 -13.23 -50.81 -13.45
N THR A 283 -13.26 -51.42 -12.25
CA THR A 283 -13.22 -52.87 -12.11
C THR A 283 -14.64 -53.27 -11.72
N GLY A 284 -15.30 -53.99 -12.55
CA GLY A 284 -16.59 -54.57 -12.26
C GLY A 284 -17.14 -55.22 -13.51
N ASP A 285 -17.02 -56.52 -13.55
CA ASP A 285 -17.76 -57.57 -14.26
C ASP A 285 -18.53 -57.17 -15.53
#